data_7311b51c3997ebf806bb5e71cbd5d57f
#
_entry.id   7311b51c3997ebf806bb5e71cbd5d57f
#
_cell.length_a   1.000
_cell.length_b   1.000
_cell.length_c   1.000
_cell.angle_alpha   90.00
_cell.angle_beta   90.00
_cell.angle_gamma   90.00
#
_symmetry.space_group_name_H-M   'P 1'
#
loop_
_entity.id
_entity.type
_entity.pdbx_description
1 polymer ?
#
loop_
_entity_poly.entity_id
_entity_poly.type
_entity_poly.pdbx_seq_one_letter_code
_entity_poly.pdbx_strand_id
1 'polypeptide(L)'
;IGRWGNFINREAFGVETDIFCRMGLTTSDGVTVFVHPTFLYESLWNFTGLIILYILLRRGARKYDGQFTWLYVLWYGLGRAWVEGLRTDSLYIGTTDIRVSQLLAIVSALIAAVILIVNARKTHSPDELFVNRSERTEKADGQERS
;
A
#
# COMPACT_ATOMS: atom_id res chain seq x y z
N ILE A 1 -4.97 9.08 -7.47
CA ILE A 1 -5.15 9.97 -8.63
C ILE A 1 -4.48 9.36 -9.86
N GLY A 2 -3.20 8.95 -9.85
CA GLY A 2 -2.49 8.42 -11.03
C GLY A 2 -3.17 7.23 -11.73
N ARG A 3 -3.85 6.37 -10.99
CA ARG A 3 -4.55 5.20 -11.55
C ARG A 3 -5.78 5.53 -12.41
N TRP A 4 -6.32 6.71 -12.25
CA TRP A 4 -7.39 7.20 -13.15
C TRP A 4 -6.88 7.50 -14.55
N GLY A 5 -5.57 7.75 -14.72
CA GLY A 5 -4.92 7.81 -16.03
C GLY A 5 -5.05 6.50 -16.79
N ASN A 6 -4.93 5.35 -16.13
CA ASN A 6 -5.10 4.04 -16.77
C ASN A 6 -6.52 3.85 -17.34
N PHE A 7 -7.54 4.39 -16.65
CA PHE A 7 -8.90 4.39 -17.17
C PHE A 7 -9.05 5.23 -18.44
N ILE A 8 -8.45 6.43 -18.44
CA ILE A 8 -8.50 7.34 -19.61
C ILE A 8 -7.73 6.74 -20.78
N ASN A 9 -6.56 6.15 -20.51
CA ASN A 9 -5.70 5.54 -21.54
C ASN A 9 -6.18 4.14 -21.97
N ARG A 10 -7.20 3.58 -21.31
CA ARG A 10 -7.70 2.21 -21.55
C ARG A 10 -6.62 1.14 -21.43
N GLU A 11 -5.78 1.27 -20.42
CA GLU A 11 -4.66 0.36 -20.13
C GLU A 11 -4.75 -0.24 -18.72
N ALA A 12 -3.95 -1.29 -18.44
CA ALA A 12 -3.86 -1.92 -17.12
C ALA A 12 -5.22 -2.40 -16.56
N PHE A 13 -6.09 -2.88 -17.43
CA PHE A 13 -7.37 -3.49 -17.06
C PHE A 13 -7.20 -4.96 -16.63
N GLY A 14 -8.24 -5.51 -16.00
CA GLY A 14 -8.25 -6.91 -15.57
C GLY A 14 -8.84 -7.86 -16.61
N VAL A 15 -8.96 -9.12 -16.22
CA VAL A 15 -9.61 -10.15 -17.04
C VAL A 15 -11.09 -9.82 -17.28
N GLU A 16 -11.69 -10.51 -18.26
CA GLU A 16 -13.11 -10.39 -18.58
C GLU A 16 -13.99 -10.75 -17.38
N THR A 17 -15.07 -10.01 -17.22
CA THR A 17 -15.98 -10.19 -16.07
C THR A 17 -17.39 -9.69 -16.33
N ASP A 18 -18.36 -10.27 -15.62
CA ASP A 18 -19.77 -9.86 -15.64
C ASP A 18 -20.23 -9.15 -14.36
N ILE A 19 -19.29 -8.74 -13.48
CA ILE A 19 -19.66 -8.05 -12.24
C ILE A 19 -20.35 -6.71 -12.52
N PHE A 20 -21.11 -6.21 -11.54
CA PHE A 20 -21.91 -4.98 -11.67
C PHE A 20 -21.06 -3.72 -11.93
N CYS A 21 -19.80 -3.67 -11.47
CA CYS A 21 -18.87 -2.52 -11.66
C CYS A 21 -17.89 -2.74 -12.81
N ARG A 22 -18.20 -3.63 -13.77
CA ARG A 22 -17.35 -3.90 -14.93
C ARG A 22 -17.12 -2.66 -15.79
N MET A 23 -15.96 -2.58 -16.43
CA MET A 23 -15.60 -1.53 -17.38
C MET A 23 -15.73 -2.05 -18.81
N GLY A 24 -16.43 -1.34 -19.67
CA GLY A 24 -16.54 -1.65 -21.10
C GLY A 24 -15.33 -1.13 -21.87
N LEU A 25 -14.67 -2.00 -22.62
CA LEU A 25 -13.62 -1.68 -23.58
C LEU A 25 -14.11 -2.00 -24.97
N THR A 26 -14.17 -0.99 -25.84
CA THR A 26 -14.47 -1.22 -27.25
C THR A 26 -13.15 -1.42 -28.00
N THR A 27 -12.99 -2.61 -28.59
CA THR A 27 -11.84 -2.94 -29.44
C THR A 27 -11.92 -2.23 -30.79
N SER A 28 -10.79 -2.23 -31.54
CA SER A 28 -10.73 -1.68 -32.91
C SER A 28 -11.78 -2.26 -33.86
N ASP A 29 -12.21 -3.50 -33.59
CA ASP A 29 -13.20 -4.24 -34.39
C ASP A 29 -14.66 -3.90 -34.00
N GLY A 30 -14.84 -2.90 -33.12
CA GLY A 30 -16.17 -2.45 -32.67
C GLY A 30 -16.85 -3.35 -31.63
N VAL A 31 -16.18 -4.39 -31.16
CA VAL A 31 -16.70 -5.29 -30.12
C VAL A 31 -16.41 -4.70 -28.74
N THR A 32 -17.43 -4.65 -27.89
CA THR A 32 -17.28 -4.21 -26.48
C THR A 32 -17.11 -5.42 -25.59
N VAL A 33 -15.94 -5.48 -24.91
CA VAL A 33 -15.62 -6.51 -23.91
C VAL A 33 -15.69 -5.87 -22.52
N PHE A 34 -16.26 -6.59 -21.55
CA PHE A 34 -16.36 -6.12 -20.17
C PHE A 34 -15.27 -6.74 -19.31
N VAL A 35 -14.52 -5.88 -18.60
CA VAL A 35 -13.33 -6.27 -17.83
C VAL A 35 -13.35 -5.73 -16.41
N HIS A 36 -12.54 -6.32 -15.51
CA HIS A 36 -12.35 -5.81 -14.15
C HIS A 36 -11.69 -4.43 -14.16
N PRO A 37 -12.30 -3.41 -13.51
CA PRO A 37 -11.73 -2.06 -13.38
C PRO A 37 -10.65 -2.04 -12.29
N THR A 38 -9.48 -2.60 -12.56
CA THR A 38 -8.38 -2.73 -11.58
C THR A 38 -7.92 -1.39 -11.03
N PHE A 39 -8.00 -0.30 -11.83
CA PHE A 39 -7.72 1.06 -11.38
C PHE A 39 -8.63 1.49 -10.23
N LEU A 40 -9.91 1.10 -10.27
CA LEU A 40 -10.89 1.42 -9.24
C LEU A 40 -10.59 0.65 -7.94
N TYR A 41 -10.30 -0.66 -8.05
CA TYR A 41 -9.95 -1.49 -6.90
C TYR A 41 -8.71 -0.96 -6.19
N GLU A 42 -7.67 -0.64 -6.94
CA GLU A 42 -6.43 -0.12 -6.39
C GLU A 42 -6.61 1.27 -5.76
N SER A 43 -7.42 2.12 -6.40
CA SER A 43 -7.75 3.45 -5.85
C SER A 43 -8.52 3.36 -4.53
N LEU A 44 -9.54 2.51 -4.46
CA LEU A 44 -10.33 2.30 -3.25
C LEU A 44 -9.49 1.66 -2.13
N TRP A 45 -8.67 0.67 -2.47
CA TRP A 45 -7.76 0.03 -1.51
C TRP A 45 -6.79 1.04 -0.89
N ASN A 46 -6.11 1.81 -1.74
CA ASN A 46 -5.16 2.82 -1.28
C ASN A 46 -5.84 3.94 -0.48
N PHE A 47 -7.02 4.37 -0.88
CA PHE A 47 -7.80 5.37 -0.14
C PHE A 47 -8.22 4.85 1.24
N THR A 48 -8.68 3.61 1.32
CA THR A 48 -9.04 2.96 2.59
C THR A 48 -7.82 2.86 3.50
N GLY A 49 -6.67 2.45 2.96
CA GLY A 49 -5.42 2.40 3.71
C GLY A 49 -5.00 3.76 4.27
N LEU A 50 -5.13 4.81 3.46
CA LEU A 50 -4.84 6.18 3.89
C LEU A 50 -5.73 6.58 5.07
N ILE A 51 -7.04 6.32 4.99
CA ILE A 51 -7.98 6.63 6.07
C ILE A 51 -7.62 5.86 7.35
N ILE A 52 -7.35 4.55 7.24
CA ILE A 52 -6.99 3.71 8.40
C ILE A 52 -5.72 4.25 9.06
N LEU A 53 -4.66 4.48 8.28
CA LEU A 53 -3.39 5.00 8.79
C LEU A 53 -3.57 6.37 9.43
N TYR A 54 -4.37 7.25 8.83
CA TYR A 54 -4.69 8.56 9.39
C TYR A 54 -5.41 8.46 10.73
N ILE A 55 -6.43 7.60 10.84
CA ILE A 55 -7.16 7.38 12.08
C ILE A 55 -6.23 6.82 13.17
N LEU A 56 -5.39 5.84 12.84
CA LEU A 56 -4.41 5.28 13.77
C LEU A 56 -3.42 6.35 14.26
N LEU A 57 -2.94 7.20 13.35
CA LEU A 57 -2.06 8.31 13.71
C LEU A 57 -2.74 9.30 14.65
N ARG A 58 -3.99 9.69 14.36
CA ARG A 58 -4.78 10.60 15.18
C ARG A 58 -5.08 10.04 16.58
N ARG A 59 -5.19 8.73 16.69
CA ARG A 59 -5.40 8.02 17.96
C ARG A 59 -4.12 7.79 18.77
N GLY A 60 -2.97 8.28 18.29
CA GLY A 60 -1.69 8.11 18.97
C GLY A 60 -1.18 6.67 18.98
N ALA A 61 -1.58 5.85 18.01
CA ALA A 61 -1.17 4.44 17.93
C ALA A 61 0.32 4.24 17.58
N ARG A 62 1.10 5.32 17.46
CA ARG A 62 2.53 5.28 17.19
C ARG A 62 3.30 4.85 18.43
N LYS A 63 3.95 3.69 18.37
CA LYS A 63 4.75 3.13 19.47
C LYS A 63 6.24 3.30 19.24
N TYR A 64 6.69 3.30 17.97
CA TYR A 64 8.12 3.43 17.60
C TYR A 64 8.24 4.13 16.24
N ASP A 65 9.44 4.62 15.95
CA ASP A 65 9.73 5.26 14.67
C ASP A 65 9.73 4.23 13.54
N GLY A 66 9.12 4.62 12.42
CA GLY A 66 8.97 3.73 11.26
C GLY A 66 7.75 2.79 11.30
N GLN A 67 6.99 2.72 12.41
CA GLN A 67 5.80 1.85 12.49
C GLN A 67 4.81 2.10 11.35
N PHE A 68 4.49 3.36 11.07
CA PHE A 68 3.55 3.72 10.00
C PHE A 68 4.09 3.42 8.61
N THR A 69 5.40 3.52 8.41
CA THR A 69 6.05 3.13 7.15
C THR A 69 5.85 1.63 6.89
N TRP A 70 6.08 0.79 7.89
CA TRP A 70 5.89 -0.66 7.76
C TRP A 70 4.41 -1.05 7.63
N LEU A 71 3.51 -0.37 8.31
CA LEU A 71 2.06 -0.53 8.12
C LEU A 71 1.64 -0.18 6.68
N TYR A 72 2.18 0.90 6.13
CA TYR A 72 1.94 1.28 4.74
C TYR A 72 2.49 0.25 3.75
N VAL A 73 3.73 -0.23 3.95
CA VAL A 73 4.34 -1.27 3.09
C VAL A 73 3.52 -2.55 3.13
N LEU A 74 3.06 -2.98 4.31
CA LEU A 74 2.19 -4.13 4.46
C LEU A 74 0.88 -3.95 3.70
N TRP A 75 0.19 -2.84 3.93
CA TRP A 75 -1.10 -2.53 3.29
C TRP A 75 -0.97 -2.48 1.77
N TYR A 76 0.01 -1.72 1.28
CA TYR A 76 0.26 -1.57 -0.15
C TYR A 76 0.65 -2.90 -0.81
N GLY A 77 1.52 -3.69 -0.15
CA GLY A 77 1.95 -4.98 -0.65
C GLY A 77 0.79 -5.98 -0.78
N LEU A 78 -0.10 -6.04 0.21
CA LEU A 78 -1.31 -6.87 0.15
C LEU A 78 -2.23 -6.47 -1.01
N GLY A 79 -2.51 -5.17 -1.15
CA GLY A 79 -3.33 -4.66 -2.24
C GLY A 79 -2.71 -4.93 -3.61
N ARG A 80 -1.41 -4.72 -3.75
CA ARG A 80 -0.70 -4.96 -5.00
C ARG A 80 -0.67 -6.44 -5.37
N ALA A 81 -0.44 -7.33 -4.40
CA ALA A 81 -0.46 -8.77 -4.62
C ALA A 81 -1.81 -9.27 -5.12
N TRP A 82 -2.90 -8.73 -4.57
CA TRP A 82 -4.25 -9.08 -4.97
C TRP A 82 -4.63 -8.51 -6.34
N VAL A 83 -4.43 -7.20 -6.55
CA VAL A 83 -4.80 -6.53 -7.81
C VAL A 83 -3.98 -7.07 -8.99
N GLU A 84 -2.69 -7.36 -8.80
CA GLU A 84 -1.85 -7.94 -9.84
C GLU A 84 -2.36 -9.31 -10.30
N GLY A 85 -3.00 -10.07 -9.41
CA GLY A 85 -3.65 -11.33 -9.75
C GLY A 85 -4.78 -11.21 -10.79
N LEU A 86 -5.41 -10.03 -10.87
CA LEU A 86 -6.52 -9.74 -11.80
C LEU A 86 -6.07 -9.13 -13.13
N ARG A 87 -4.82 -8.66 -13.24
CA ARG A 87 -4.31 -7.95 -14.42
C ARG A 87 -3.94 -8.91 -15.54
N THR A 88 -4.14 -8.46 -16.77
CA THR A 88 -3.79 -9.20 -18.00
C THR A 88 -2.41 -8.84 -18.56
N ASP A 89 -1.89 -7.65 -18.21
CA ASP A 89 -0.65 -7.07 -18.74
C ASP A 89 0.55 -7.20 -17.78
N SER A 90 0.59 -8.26 -16.97
CA SER A 90 1.64 -8.48 -15.98
C SER A 90 2.93 -9.00 -16.62
N LEU A 91 4.08 -8.55 -16.07
CA LEU A 91 5.40 -9.05 -16.44
C LEU A 91 5.68 -10.36 -15.70
N TYR A 92 6.04 -11.42 -16.44
CA TYR A 92 6.36 -12.75 -15.93
C TYR A 92 7.87 -12.97 -15.82
N ILE A 93 8.30 -13.83 -14.91
CA ILE A 93 9.71 -14.23 -14.76
C ILE A 93 10.02 -15.34 -15.76
N GLY A 94 10.71 -15.00 -16.86
CA GLY A 94 11.14 -15.97 -17.87
C GLY A 94 9.96 -16.79 -18.42
N THR A 95 10.01 -18.12 -18.29
CA THR A 95 8.97 -19.07 -18.73
C THR A 95 8.01 -19.48 -17.61
N THR A 96 8.07 -18.84 -16.44
CA THR A 96 7.23 -19.18 -15.29
C THR A 96 5.97 -18.30 -15.26
N ASP A 97 4.88 -18.82 -14.68
CA ASP A 97 3.63 -18.06 -14.45
C ASP A 97 3.73 -17.09 -13.27
N ILE A 98 4.94 -16.86 -12.76
CA ILE A 98 5.17 -15.98 -11.60
C ILE A 98 5.31 -14.53 -12.09
N ARG A 99 4.43 -13.66 -11.61
CA ARG A 99 4.46 -12.24 -11.90
C ARG A 99 5.45 -11.53 -10.99
N VAL A 100 6.44 -10.84 -11.58
CA VAL A 100 7.53 -10.15 -10.86
C VAL A 100 6.98 -9.19 -9.81
N SER A 101 6.04 -8.33 -10.21
CA SER A 101 5.44 -7.33 -9.31
C SER A 101 4.63 -7.95 -8.17
N GLN A 102 3.96 -9.08 -8.42
CA GLN A 102 3.22 -9.81 -7.39
C GLN A 102 4.16 -10.45 -6.37
N LEU A 103 5.23 -11.11 -6.84
CA LEU A 103 6.24 -11.71 -5.97
C LEU A 103 6.89 -10.64 -5.07
N LEU A 104 7.31 -9.52 -5.66
CA LEU A 104 7.92 -8.42 -4.91
C LEU A 104 6.95 -7.85 -3.87
N ALA A 105 5.68 -7.70 -4.22
CA ALA A 105 4.65 -7.21 -3.30
C ALA A 105 4.43 -8.17 -2.11
N ILE A 106 4.37 -9.48 -2.37
CA ILE A 106 4.23 -10.50 -1.32
C ILE A 106 5.45 -10.50 -0.40
N VAL A 107 6.66 -10.52 -0.96
CA VAL A 107 7.91 -10.50 -0.17
C VAL A 107 7.97 -9.24 0.69
N SER A 108 7.67 -8.07 0.13
CA SER A 108 7.66 -6.80 0.88
C SER A 108 6.63 -6.82 2.01
N ALA A 109 5.44 -7.36 1.76
CA ALA A 109 4.40 -7.49 2.78
C ALA A 109 4.81 -8.45 3.91
N LEU A 110 5.45 -9.58 3.58
CA LEU A 110 5.95 -10.53 4.58
C LEU A 110 7.05 -9.91 5.44
N ILE A 111 8.01 -9.21 4.84
CA ILE A 111 9.06 -8.49 5.57
C ILE A 111 8.43 -7.46 6.51
N ALA A 112 7.50 -6.66 6.02
CA ALA A 112 6.81 -5.67 6.83
C ALA A 112 6.04 -6.31 8.00
N ALA A 113 5.34 -7.42 7.76
CA ALA A 113 4.62 -8.16 8.79
C ALA A 113 5.57 -8.69 9.88
N VAL A 114 6.69 -9.28 9.49
CA VAL A 114 7.71 -9.78 10.45
C VAL A 114 8.26 -8.63 11.30
N ILE A 115 8.63 -7.50 10.67
CA ILE A 115 9.15 -6.33 11.39
C ILE A 115 8.11 -5.78 12.37
N LEU A 116 6.85 -5.67 11.94
CA LEU A 116 5.76 -5.20 12.81
C LEU A 116 5.54 -6.15 14.00
N ILE A 117 5.53 -7.46 13.77
CA ILE A 117 5.35 -8.48 14.82
C ILE A 117 6.52 -8.45 15.81
N VAL A 118 7.76 -8.41 15.30
CA VAL A 118 8.96 -8.36 16.16
C VAL A 118 8.97 -7.11 17.03
N ASN A 119 8.64 -5.96 16.44
CA ASN A 119 8.59 -4.71 17.20
C ASN A 119 7.36 -4.61 18.12
N ALA A 120 6.23 -5.24 17.78
CA ALA A 120 5.08 -5.31 18.67
C ALA A 120 5.36 -6.07 19.97
N ARG A 121 6.34 -7.00 19.97
CA ARG A 121 6.77 -7.77 21.14
C ARG A 121 7.81 -7.04 22.00
N LYS A 122 8.39 -5.95 21.51
CA LYS A 122 9.36 -5.14 22.25
C LYS A 122 8.62 -4.08 23.07
N THR A 123 9.16 -3.78 24.24
CA THR A 123 8.71 -2.63 25.03
C THR A 123 9.30 -1.37 24.42
N HIS A 124 8.45 -0.42 24.07
CA HIS A 124 8.84 0.87 23.52
C HIS A 124 8.50 1.98 24.51
N SER A 125 9.47 2.84 24.80
CA SER A 125 9.23 4.04 25.59
C SER A 125 8.79 5.19 24.67
N PRO A 126 7.80 6.01 25.05
CA PRO A 126 7.43 7.21 24.30
C PRO A 126 8.61 8.19 24.10
N ASP A 127 9.58 8.17 25.00
CA ASP A 127 10.77 9.03 24.97
C ASP A 127 11.77 8.64 23.87
N GLU A 128 11.65 7.43 23.32
CA GLU A 128 12.50 6.94 22.21
C GLU A 128 12.05 7.48 20.85
N LEU A 129 10.83 8.03 20.77
CA LEU A 129 10.33 8.61 19.54
C LEU A 129 11.14 9.85 19.15
N PHE A 130 11.53 9.91 17.88
CA PHE A 130 12.32 11.03 17.34
C PHE A 130 11.68 12.40 17.61
N VAL A 131 10.35 12.49 17.56
CA VAL A 131 9.61 13.74 17.84
C VAL A 131 9.80 14.19 19.30
N ASN A 132 9.82 13.25 20.26
CA ASN A 132 9.97 13.57 21.68
C ASN A 132 11.44 13.81 22.08
N ARG A 133 12.37 13.26 21.30
CA ARG A 133 13.79 13.40 21.55
C ARG A 133 14.29 14.83 21.38
N SER A 134 13.78 15.58 20.41
CA SER A 134 14.14 16.98 20.18
C SER A 134 13.70 17.88 21.33
N GLU A 135 12.51 17.69 21.86
CA GLU A 135 12.00 18.44 23.02
C GLU A 135 12.83 18.20 24.29
N ARG A 136 13.36 16.99 24.45
CA ARG A 136 14.20 16.65 25.60
C ARG A 136 15.56 17.31 25.54
N THR A 137 16.17 17.39 24.35
CA THR A 137 17.46 18.07 24.16
C THR A 137 17.32 19.56 24.46
N GLU A 138 16.24 20.18 23.97
CA GLU A 138 15.97 21.59 24.18
C GLU A 138 15.70 21.93 25.67
N LYS A 139 15.01 21.07 26.40
CA LYS A 139 14.80 21.20 27.85
C LYS A 139 16.09 21.02 28.67
N ALA A 140 16.97 20.09 28.25
CA ALA A 140 18.25 19.87 28.92
C ALA A 140 19.18 21.09 28.74
N ASP A 141 19.28 21.61 27.53
CA ASP A 141 20.08 22.81 27.23
C ASP A 141 19.53 24.09 27.92
N GLY A 142 18.23 24.19 28.10
CA GLY A 142 17.60 25.27 28.84
C GLY A 142 17.87 25.23 30.36
N GLN A 143 18.05 24.05 30.94
CA GLN A 143 18.36 23.87 32.36
C GLN A 143 19.85 24.15 32.66
N GLU A 144 20.77 23.90 31.74
CA GLU A 144 22.19 24.20 31.91
C GLU A 144 22.50 25.71 31.77
N ARG A 145 21.58 26.50 31.19
CA ARG A 145 21.74 27.95 30.99
C ARG A 145 21.08 28.81 32.07
N SER A 146 20.38 28.22 33.02
CA SER A 146 19.75 28.93 34.15
C SER A 146 20.46 28.66 35.46
#